data_ba8eb05aaad8f986bfdd352174853c96
#
_entry.id   ba8eb05aaad8f986bfdd352174853c96
#
_cell.length_a   1.000
_cell.length_b   1.000
_cell.length_c   1.000
_cell.angle_alpha   90.00
_cell.angle_beta   90.00
_cell.angle_gamma   90.00
#
_symmetry.space_group_name_H-M   'P 1'
#
loop_
_entity.id
_entity.type
_entity.pdbx_description
1 polymer ?
#
loop_
_entity_poly.entity_id
_entity_poly.type
_entity_poly.pdbx_seq_one_letter_code
_entity_poly.pdbx_strand_id
1 'polypeptide(L)' 'MEKVIQCKDLKVRRVGQKYFIEVTVTAPEGMSLKEANDLTSKIEQNIAKAFGDCSVTIQVEPEKEK' A
#
# COMPACT_ATOMS: atom_id res chain seq x y z
N MET A 1 -21.28 1.96 6.06
CA MET A 1 -19.97 2.55 5.94
C MET A 1 -18.96 1.57 5.55
N GLU A 2 -18.14 1.93 4.64
CA GLU A 2 -17.12 1.04 4.16
C GLU A 2 -15.78 1.43 4.70
N LYS A 3 -14.99 0.44 5.03
CA LYS A 3 -13.63 0.67 5.46
C LYS A 3 -12.72 0.60 4.26
N VAL A 4 -12.13 1.72 3.92
CA VAL A 4 -11.32 1.81 2.74
C VAL A 4 -9.97 2.37 3.11
N ILE A 5 -8.92 1.73 2.61
CA ILE A 5 -7.59 2.24 2.78
C ILE A 5 -7.32 3.26 1.69
N GLN A 6 -6.86 4.43 2.09
CA GLN A 6 -6.57 5.49 1.14
C GLN A 6 -5.09 5.58 0.88
N CYS A 7 -4.75 5.75 -0.37
CA CYS A 7 -3.37 5.92 -0.75
C CYS A 7 -2.97 7.36 -0.52
N LYS A 8 -2.02 7.55 0.37
CA LYS A 8 -1.59 8.88 0.73
C LYS A 8 -0.42 9.35 -0.12
N ASP A 9 0.48 8.45 -0.43
CA ASP A 9 1.67 8.81 -1.16
C ASP A 9 2.12 7.61 -1.98
N LEU A 10 2.66 7.88 -3.12
CA LEU A 10 3.15 6.83 -4.00
C LEU A 10 4.45 7.30 -4.62
N LYS A 11 5.50 6.51 -4.43
CA LYS A 11 6.79 6.81 -5.02
C LYS A 11 7.25 5.62 -5.84
N VAL A 12 7.71 5.89 -7.04
CA VAL A 12 8.19 4.85 -7.92
C VAL A 12 9.59 5.24 -8.36
N ARG A 13 10.51 4.30 -8.17
CA ARG A 13 11.89 4.51 -8.56
C ARG A 13 12.34 3.34 -9.38
N ARG A 14 13.15 3.60 -10.39
CA ARG A 14 13.67 2.53 -11.22
C ARG A 14 15.18 2.52 -11.13
N VAL A 15 15.72 1.37 -10.83
CA VAL A 15 17.15 1.17 -10.78
C VAL A 15 17.48 0.01 -11.70
N GLY A 16 18.15 0.30 -12.82
CA GLY A 16 18.38 -0.72 -13.80
C GLY A 16 17.09 -1.18 -14.41
N GLN A 17 16.79 -2.45 -14.28
CA GLN A 17 15.56 -3.02 -14.82
C GLN A 17 14.54 -3.32 -13.74
N LYS A 18 14.80 -2.88 -12.53
CA LYS A 18 13.92 -3.20 -11.43
C LYS A 18 13.26 -1.95 -10.90
N TYR A 19 11.98 -2.07 -10.60
CA TYR A 19 11.22 -0.97 -10.04
C TYR A 19 11.15 -1.10 -8.53
N PHE A 20 11.32 0.02 -7.85
CA PHE A 20 11.14 0.09 -6.41
C PHE A 20 9.94 1.00 -6.15
N ILE A 21 8.93 0.44 -5.54
CA ILE A 21 7.68 1.15 -5.34
C ILE A 21 7.40 1.27 -3.85
N GLU A 22 7.16 2.48 -3.42
CA GLU A 22 6.80 2.75 -2.03
C GLU A 22 5.42 3.36 -2.00
N VAL A 23 4.54 2.75 -1.23
CA VAL A 23 3.17 3.23 -1.10
C VAL A 23 2.90 3.47 0.37
N THR A 24 2.39 4.65 0.68
CA THR A 24 1.94 4.96 2.03
C THR A 24 0.42 5.05 2.00
N VAL A 25 -0.21 4.26 2.84
CA VAL A 25 -1.67 4.25 2.89
C VAL A 25 -2.12 4.56 4.30
N THR A 26 -3.30 5.11 4.42
CA THR A 26 -3.90 5.35 5.73
C THR A 26 -5.05 4.39 5.92
N ALA A 27 -5.08 3.78 7.09
CA ALA A 27 -6.14 2.85 7.45
C ALA A 27 -7.10 3.53 8.40
N PRO A 28 -8.40 3.32 8.22
CA PRO A 28 -9.36 3.95 9.10
C PRO A 28 -9.29 3.38 10.51
N GLU A 29 -9.72 4.18 11.44
CA GLU A 29 -9.80 3.74 12.81
C GLU A 29 -10.76 2.57 12.91
N GLY A 30 -10.43 1.61 13.73
CA GLY A 30 -11.28 0.47 13.91
C GLY A 30 -10.98 -0.68 12.99
N MET A 31 -10.10 -0.47 12.04
CA MET A 31 -9.69 -1.58 11.17
C MET A 31 -8.70 -2.45 11.93
N SER A 32 -8.93 -3.75 11.92
CA SER A 32 -8.03 -4.66 12.58
C SER A 32 -6.75 -4.83 11.79
N LEU A 33 -5.71 -5.29 12.47
CA LEU A 33 -4.44 -5.52 11.82
C LEU A 33 -4.58 -6.54 10.70
N LYS A 34 -5.41 -7.54 10.93
CA LYS A 34 -5.60 -8.57 9.94
C LYS A 34 -6.27 -8.01 8.69
N GLU A 35 -7.26 -7.15 8.88
CA GLU A 35 -7.93 -6.53 7.74
C GLU A 35 -6.98 -5.66 6.96
N ALA A 36 -6.15 -4.90 7.66
CA ALA A 36 -5.19 -4.04 6.98
C ALA A 36 -4.18 -4.87 6.20
N ASN A 37 -3.71 -5.97 6.77
CA ASN A 37 -2.76 -6.81 6.07
C ASN A 37 -3.38 -7.43 4.82
N ASP A 38 -4.63 -7.84 4.90
CA ASP A 38 -5.29 -8.42 3.74
C ASP A 38 -5.38 -7.41 2.61
N LEU A 39 -5.72 -6.17 2.93
CA LEU A 39 -5.85 -5.16 1.91
C LEU A 39 -4.51 -4.78 1.31
N THR A 40 -3.49 -4.65 2.14
CA THR A 40 -2.18 -4.32 1.61
C THR A 40 -1.62 -5.45 0.75
N SER A 41 -1.92 -6.69 1.09
CA SER A 41 -1.49 -7.81 0.26
C SER A 41 -2.13 -7.73 -1.12
N LYS A 42 -3.39 -7.35 -1.18
CA LYS A 42 -4.05 -7.22 -2.48
C LYS A 42 -3.43 -6.09 -3.28
N ILE A 43 -3.12 -4.98 -2.64
CA ILE A 43 -2.48 -3.88 -3.34
C ILE A 43 -1.14 -4.31 -3.88
N GLU A 44 -0.37 -5.03 -3.06
CA GLU A 44 0.94 -5.48 -3.48
C GLU A 44 0.84 -6.41 -4.68
N GLN A 45 -0.11 -7.32 -4.66
CA GLN A 45 -0.28 -8.24 -5.78
C GLN A 45 -0.67 -7.51 -7.06
N ASN A 46 -1.54 -6.52 -6.94
CA ASN A 46 -1.95 -5.77 -8.11
C ASN A 46 -0.79 -5.01 -8.71
N ILE A 47 0.04 -4.42 -7.88
CA ILE A 47 1.19 -3.67 -8.36
C ILE A 47 2.19 -4.63 -9.01
N ALA A 48 2.42 -5.77 -8.40
CA ALA A 48 3.36 -6.73 -8.95
C ALA A 48 2.90 -7.22 -10.31
N LYS A 49 1.60 -7.40 -10.48
CA LYS A 49 1.08 -7.82 -11.76
C LYS A 49 1.30 -6.75 -12.82
N ALA A 50 1.13 -5.51 -12.43
CA ALA A 50 1.23 -4.42 -13.40
C ALA A 50 2.67 -4.16 -13.81
N PHE A 51 3.60 -4.24 -12.87
CA PHE A 51 4.98 -3.87 -13.14
C PHE A 51 5.89 -5.04 -13.43
N GLY A 52 5.53 -6.23 -12.97
CA GLY A 52 6.37 -7.39 -13.16
C GLY A 52 7.45 -7.45 -12.09
N ASP A 53 8.69 -7.25 -12.51
CA ASP A 53 9.82 -7.34 -11.57
C ASP A 53 9.92 -6.06 -10.77
N CYS A 54 9.43 -6.10 -9.55
CA CYS A 54 9.45 -4.92 -8.71
C CYS A 54 9.51 -5.30 -7.25
N SER A 55 9.95 -4.33 -6.46
CA SER A 55 9.96 -4.45 -5.01
C SER A 55 8.95 -3.46 -4.46
N VAL A 56 7.99 -3.93 -3.71
CA VAL A 56 6.92 -3.09 -3.21
C VAL A 56 7.01 -2.99 -1.72
N THR A 57 7.02 -1.76 -1.23
CA THR A 57 6.99 -1.49 0.20
C THR A 57 5.73 -0.72 0.50
N ILE A 58 4.93 -1.23 1.41
CA ILE A 58 3.68 -0.58 1.76
C ILE A 58 3.74 -0.20 3.23
N GLN A 59 3.57 1.08 3.49
CA GLN A 59 3.52 1.59 4.85
C GLN A 59 2.10 1.94 5.20
N VAL A 60 1.64 1.44 6.34
CA VAL A 60 0.29 1.69 6.79
C VAL A 60 0.34 2.63 7.97
N GLU A 61 -0.34 3.75 7.84
CA GLU A 61 -0.43 4.72 8.91
C GLU A 61 -1.86 4.80 9.39
N PRO A 62 -2.08 4.94 10.68
CA PRO A 62 -3.44 5.12 11.16
C PRO A 62 -3.98 6.47 10.77
N GLU A 63 -5.25 6.50 10.47
CA GLU A 63 -5.91 7.74 10.15
C GLU A 63 -6.05 8.55 11.43
N LYS A 64 -5.55 9.77 11.40
CA LYS A 64 -5.64 10.62 12.56
C LYS A 64 -6.62 11.72 12.31
N GLU A 65 -7.48 11.90 13.26
CA GLU A 65 -8.40 13.00 13.17
C GLU A 65 -8.00 14.05 14.11
N LYS A 66 -8.14 15.25 13.73
CA LYS A 66 -7.72 16.29 14.61
C LYS A 66 -8.75 16.82 15.48
#